data_8f9664d325be1a30257952f3a935e335
#
_entry.id   8f9664d325be1a30257952f3a935e335
#
_cell.length_a   1.000
_cell.length_b   1.000
_cell.length_c   1.000
_cell.angle_alpha   90.00
_cell.angle_beta   90.00
_cell.angle_gamma   90.00
#
_symmetry.space_group_name_H-M   'P 1'
#
loop_
_entity.id
_entity.type
_entity.pdbx_description
1 polymer ?
#
loop_
_entity_poly.entity_id
_entity_poly.type
_entity_poly.pdbx_seq_one_letter_code
_entity_poly.pdbx_strand_id
1 'polypeptide(L)'
;MPKGKGRGRPAGRTKKKKKRVSDANGIAHVKSSFNNTTITMTTSGGDVITWASGGTTGVKGTRKGTAFASSQAAVQAAEKAMEAGIKKVEIWVRGPGSGREAAVRALQSTNLEITGIKDITKVPHNGCRPPKRRRM
;
A
#
# COMPACT_ATOMS: atom_id res chain seq x y z
N MET A 1 7.99 56.66 -5.39
CA MET A 1 8.00 55.39 -6.09
C MET A 1 6.89 54.52 -5.54
N PRO A 2 5.86 54.23 -6.29
CA PRO A 2 4.78 53.35 -5.80
C PRO A 2 5.24 51.90 -5.86
N LYS A 3 5.21 51.21 -4.71
CA LYS A 3 5.54 49.79 -4.58
C LYS A 3 4.40 48.96 -5.23
N GLY A 4 4.69 48.24 -6.30
CA GLY A 4 3.79 47.32 -6.95
C GLY A 4 3.37 46.18 -6.01
N LYS A 5 2.06 46.11 -5.70
CA LYS A 5 1.44 44.97 -5.00
C LYS A 5 1.44 43.76 -5.90
N GLY A 6 2.29 42.79 -5.60
CA GLY A 6 2.26 41.45 -6.20
C GLY A 6 0.91 40.80 -5.86
N ARG A 7 0.05 40.63 -6.83
CA ARG A 7 -1.18 39.82 -6.72
C ARG A 7 -0.77 38.36 -6.70
N GLY A 8 -0.71 37.76 -5.51
CA GLY A 8 -0.64 36.33 -5.36
C GLY A 8 -1.89 35.67 -5.94
N ARG A 9 -1.71 34.90 -7.02
CA ARG A 9 -2.78 34.04 -7.55
C ARG A 9 -3.11 32.97 -6.50
N PRO A 10 -4.37 32.82 -6.06
CA PRO A 10 -4.74 31.68 -5.25
C PRO A 10 -4.59 30.44 -6.13
N ALA A 11 -3.66 29.56 -5.76
CA ALA A 11 -3.56 28.25 -6.37
C ALA A 11 -4.84 27.48 -6.05
N GLY A 12 -5.78 27.49 -6.98
CA GLY A 12 -6.99 26.69 -6.92
C GLY A 12 -6.59 25.20 -6.88
N ARG A 13 -6.56 24.66 -5.69
CA ARG A 13 -6.35 23.23 -5.45
C ARG A 13 -7.58 22.50 -5.95
N THR A 14 -7.60 22.16 -7.24
CA THR A 14 -8.64 21.32 -7.81
C THR A 14 -8.68 20.01 -7.03
N LYS A 15 -9.70 19.81 -6.23
CA LYS A 15 -9.97 18.53 -5.57
C LYS A 15 -10.12 17.49 -6.68
N LYS A 16 -9.09 16.65 -6.86
CA LYS A 16 -9.18 15.49 -7.77
C LYS A 16 -10.41 14.70 -7.35
N LYS A 17 -11.38 14.56 -8.26
CA LYS A 17 -12.54 13.68 -8.03
C LYS A 17 -12.03 12.31 -7.67
N LYS A 18 -12.35 11.81 -6.47
CA LYS A 18 -12.05 10.44 -6.07
C LYS A 18 -12.70 9.51 -7.11
N LYS A 19 -11.91 8.67 -7.77
CA LYS A 19 -12.45 7.65 -8.69
C LYS A 19 -13.32 6.71 -7.87
N ARG A 20 -14.62 6.72 -8.12
CA ARG A 20 -15.50 5.68 -7.63
C ARG A 20 -15.29 4.44 -8.49
N VAL A 21 -15.12 3.30 -7.84
CA VAL A 21 -14.92 2.02 -8.51
C VAL A 21 -16.29 1.40 -8.74
N SER A 22 -16.52 0.90 -9.94
CA SER A 22 -17.77 0.21 -10.30
C SER A 22 -17.89 -1.17 -9.63
N ASP A 23 -16.74 -1.82 -9.39
CA ASP A 23 -16.68 -3.18 -8.85
C ASP A 23 -16.46 -3.16 -7.33
N ALA A 24 -17.29 -3.92 -6.61
CA ALA A 24 -17.13 -4.09 -5.16
C ALA A 24 -15.98 -5.03 -4.79
N ASN A 25 -15.45 -5.79 -5.76
CA ASN A 25 -14.38 -6.75 -5.58
C ASN A 25 -13.03 -6.12 -5.95
N GLY A 26 -12.02 -6.37 -5.13
CA GLY A 26 -10.67 -5.88 -5.36
C GLY A 26 -9.61 -6.88 -4.91
N ILE A 27 -8.36 -6.52 -5.17
CA ILE A 27 -7.19 -7.29 -4.76
C ILE A 27 -6.32 -6.39 -3.89
N ALA A 28 -5.93 -6.90 -2.73
CA ALA A 28 -4.97 -6.25 -1.85
C ALA A 28 -3.59 -6.87 -2.07
N HIS A 29 -2.72 -6.14 -2.74
CA HIS A 29 -1.33 -6.56 -2.95
C HIS A 29 -0.47 -6.14 -1.78
N VAL A 30 0.02 -7.09 -1.01
CA VAL A 30 0.93 -6.87 0.12
C VAL A 30 2.34 -7.27 -0.30
N LYS A 31 3.19 -6.27 -0.52
CA LYS A 31 4.62 -6.48 -0.79
C LYS A 31 5.40 -6.16 0.48
N SER A 32 5.97 -7.17 1.11
CA SER A 32 6.79 -7.03 2.31
C SER A 32 8.25 -7.32 2.03
N SER A 33 9.11 -6.35 2.29
CA SER A 33 10.56 -6.52 2.29
C SER A 33 11.10 -6.36 3.72
N PHE A 34 12.38 -6.62 3.93
CA PHE A 34 12.99 -6.41 5.25
C PHE A 34 12.97 -4.95 5.71
N ASN A 35 12.88 -4.01 4.78
CA ASN A 35 12.96 -2.57 5.07
C ASN A 35 11.62 -1.85 5.04
N ASN A 36 10.63 -2.39 4.35
CA ASN A 36 9.33 -1.72 4.19
C ASN A 36 8.24 -2.72 3.78
N THR A 37 7.00 -2.36 4.05
CA THR A 37 5.82 -3.06 3.54
C THR A 37 4.95 -2.07 2.78
N THR A 38 4.60 -2.42 1.55
CA THR A 38 3.71 -1.63 0.69
C THR A 38 2.43 -2.40 0.44
N ILE A 39 1.29 -1.75 0.63
CA ILE A 39 -0.02 -2.33 0.39
C ILE A 39 -0.70 -1.53 -0.70
N THR A 40 -1.07 -2.19 -1.78
CA THR A 40 -1.74 -1.58 -2.93
C THR A 40 -3.09 -2.23 -3.13
N MET A 41 -4.14 -1.42 -3.13
CA MET A 41 -5.49 -1.88 -3.43
C MET A 41 -5.78 -1.66 -4.90
N THR A 42 -6.19 -2.70 -5.59
CA THR A 42 -6.54 -2.67 -7.01
C THR A 42 -7.93 -3.22 -7.25
N THR A 43 -8.49 -2.92 -8.42
CA THR A 43 -9.67 -3.63 -8.93
C THR A 43 -9.30 -5.05 -9.33
N SER A 44 -10.29 -5.88 -9.62
CA SER A 44 -10.08 -7.21 -10.19
C SER A 44 -9.34 -7.18 -11.53
N GLY A 45 -9.46 -6.09 -12.27
CA GLY A 45 -8.75 -5.86 -13.55
C GLY A 45 -7.31 -5.37 -13.41
N GLY A 46 -6.85 -5.05 -12.19
CA GLY A 46 -5.49 -4.59 -11.92
C GLY A 46 -5.30 -3.07 -11.84
N ASP A 47 -6.37 -2.28 -11.96
CA ASP A 47 -6.29 -0.82 -11.83
C ASP A 47 -6.08 -0.41 -10.38
N VAL A 48 -5.04 0.38 -10.11
CA VAL A 48 -4.72 0.85 -8.76
C VAL A 48 -5.73 1.90 -8.29
N ILE A 49 -6.33 1.65 -7.15
CA ILE A 49 -7.28 2.54 -6.50
C ILE A 49 -6.57 3.39 -5.45
N THR A 50 -5.85 2.74 -4.55
CA THR A 50 -5.11 3.38 -3.48
C THR A 50 -3.93 2.53 -3.05
N TRP A 51 -3.00 3.16 -2.37
CA TRP A 51 -1.84 2.47 -1.78
C TRP A 51 -1.43 3.15 -0.48
N ALA A 52 -0.75 2.40 0.36
CA ALA A 52 -0.09 2.89 1.57
C ALA A 52 1.15 2.05 1.84
N SER A 53 2.09 2.62 2.56
CA SER A 53 3.32 1.94 2.97
C SER A 53 3.73 2.35 4.38
N GLY A 54 4.72 1.68 4.95
CA GLY A 54 5.27 2.08 6.23
C GLY A 54 5.74 3.53 6.26
N GLY A 55 6.24 4.05 5.14
CA GLY A 55 6.64 5.45 5.02
C GLY A 55 5.49 6.44 4.98
N THR A 56 4.35 6.09 4.43
CA THR A 56 3.16 6.97 4.36
C THR A 56 2.45 7.14 5.70
N THR A 57 2.69 6.25 6.64
CA THR A 57 2.14 6.33 8.01
C THR A 57 2.95 7.24 8.92
N GLY A 58 4.02 7.87 8.41
CA GLY A 58 4.90 8.75 9.17
C GLY A 58 6.11 8.08 9.80
N VAL A 59 6.25 6.77 9.67
CA VAL A 59 7.43 6.02 10.14
C VAL A 59 8.59 6.21 9.19
N LYS A 60 9.80 6.40 9.71
CA LYS A 60 11.01 6.66 8.93
C LYS A 60 12.12 5.63 9.20
N GLY A 61 13.00 5.47 8.22
CA GLY A 61 14.18 4.61 8.33
C GLY A 61 13.87 3.14 8.46
N THR A 62 14.62 2.43 9.27
CA THR A 62 14.49 0.97 9.49
C THR A 62 13.16 0.57 10.14
N ARG A 63 12.49 1.47 10.83
CA ARG A 63 11.19 1.24 11.48
C ARG A 63 10.06 0.97 10.48
N LYS A 64 10.20 1.34 9.22
CA LYS A 64 9.25 1.04 8.14
C LYS A 64 9.06 -0.46 7.91
N GLY A 65 10.05 -1.28 8.22
CA GLY A 65 10.00 -2.74 8.11
C GLY A 65 9.33 -3.44 9.29
N THR A 66 8.87 -2.72 10.31
CA THR A 66 8.26 -3.31 11.50
C THR A 66 6.81 -3.75 11.25
N ALA A 67 6.35 -4.73 12.03
CA ALA A 67 4.96 -5.20 11.99
C ALA A 67 3.96 -4.08 12.31
N PHE A 68 4.28 -3.19 13.23
CA PHE A 68 3.43 -2.05 13.58
C PHE A 68 3.20 -1.09 12.41
N ALA A 69 4.27 -0.71 11.71
CA ALA A 69 4.17 0.14 10.53
C ALA A 69 3.34 -0.52 9.42
N SER A 70 3.50 -1.83 9.22
CA SER A 70 2.73 -2.61 8.25
C SER A 70 1.25 -2.67 8.60
N SER A 71 0.92 -2.83 9.88
CA SER A 71 -0.47 -2.83 10.35
C SER A 71 -1.14 -1.48 10.10
N GLN A 72 -0.47 -0.39 10.42
CA GLN A 72 -1.01 0.95 10.17
C GLN A 72 -1.19 1.25 8.67
N ALA A 73 -0.23 0.83 7.85
CA ALA A 73 -0.33 0.97 6.39
C ALA A 73 -1.53 0.19 5.84
N ALA A 74 -1.77 -1.02 6.34
CA ALA A 74 -2.90 -1.85 5.95
C ALA A 74 -4.25 -1.21 6.28
N VAL A 75 -4.39 -0.69 7.49
CA VAL A 75 -5.61 0.01 7.92
C VAL A 75 -5.84 1.26 7.05
N GLN A 76 -4.81 2.06 6.82
CA GLN A 76 -4.91 3.27 6.00
C GLN A 76 -5.31 2.95 4.55
N ALA A 77 -4.74 1.90 3.96
CA ALA A 77 -5.10 1.46 2.62
C ALA A 77 -6.53 0.92 2.56
N ALA A 78 -6.95 0.16 3.56
CA ALA A 78 -8.31 -0.40 3.64
C ALA A 78 -9.37 0.70 3.77
N GLU A 79 -9.16 1.69 4.62
CA GLU A 79 -10.08 2.83 4.78
C GLU A 79 -10.28 3.58 3.46
N LYS A 80 -9.18 3.89 2.76
CA LYS A 80 -9.25 4.55 1.45
C LYS A 80 -9.93 3.69 0.39
N ALA A 81 -9.74 2.39 0.41
CA ALA A 81 -10.38 1.45 -0.51
C ALA A 81 -11.89 1.36 -0.24
N MET A 82 -12.31 1.32 1.02
CA MET A 82 -13.72 1.35 1.41
C MET A 82 -14.41 2.65 0.99
N GLU A 83 -13.72 3.79 1.14
CA GLU A 83 -14.22 5.08 0.64
C GLU A 83 -14.42 5.09 -0.89
N ALA A 84 -13.61 4.32 -1.63
CA ALA A 84 -13.74 4.17 -3.08
C ALA A 84 -14.85 3.20 -3.51
N GLY A 85 -15.39 2.39 -2.58
CA GLY A 85 -16.51 1.49 -2.82
C GLY A 85 -16.15 0.01 -2.85
N ILE A 86 -14.92 -0.40 -2.49
CA ILE A 86 -14.53 -1.80 -2.38
C ILE A 86 -15.12 -2.40 -1.10
N LYS A 87 -15.71 -3.59 -1.21
CA LYS A 87 -16.29 -4.34 -0.10
C LYS A 87 -15.60 -5.68 0.14
N LYS A 88 -15.18 -6.35 -0.92
CA LYS A 88 -14.53 -7.66 -0.89
C LYS A 88 -13.13 -7.58 -1.48
N VAL A 89 -12.16 -8.22 -0.83
CA VAL A 89 -10.78 -8.26 -1.32
C VAL A 89 -10.20 -9.67 -1.22
N GLU A 90 -9.41 -10.02 -2.21
CA GLU A 90 -8.49 -11.16 -2.16
C GLU A 90 -7.10 -10.62 -1.80
N ILE A 91 -6.41 -11.22 -0.86
CA ILE A 91 -5.10 -10.77 -0.42
C ILE A 91 -4.01 -11.55 -1.15
N TRP A 92 -3.15 -10.85 -1.86
CA TRP A 92 -1.97 -11.41 -2.52
C TRP A 92 -0.72 -10.94 -1.80
N VAL A 93 -0.06 -11.87 -1.12
CA VAL A 93 1.12 -11.59 -0.31
C VAL A 93 2.38 -11.99 -1.06
N ARG A 94 3.40 -11.17 -1.02
CA ARG A 94 4.71 -11.53 -1.52
C ARG A 94 5.83 -10.89 -0.71
N GLY A 95 6.96 -11.59 -0.67
CA GLY A 95 8.18 -11.13 -0.03
C GLY A 95 8.41 -11.70 1.36
N PRO A 96 9.64 -11.61 1.87
CA PRO A 96 10.06 -12.26 3.10
C PRO A 96 9.95 -11.39 4.35
N GLY A 97 9.44 -10.16 4.26
CA GLY A 97 9.44 -9.19 5.36
C GLY A 97 8.62 -9.61 6.56
N SER A 98 8.96 -9.11 7.72
CA SER A 98 8.24 -9.34 8.98
C SER A 98 6.84 -8.73 9.02
N GLY A 99 6.56 -7.74 8.18
CA GLY A 99 5.27 -7.08 8.10
C GLY A 99 4.18 -7.85 7.36
N ARG A 100 4.49 -8.98 6.74
CA ARG A 100 3.59 -9.82 5.94
C ARG A 100 2.33 -10.23 6.71
N GLU A 101 2.51 -10.92 7.83
CA GLU A 101 1.41 -11.41 8.66
C GLU A 101 0.66 -10.28 9.35
N ALA A 102 1.38 -9.28 9.84
CA ALA A 102 0.78 -8.12 10.50
C ALA A 102 -0.14 -7.34 9.55
N ALA A 103 0.25 -7.16 8.30
CA ALA A 103 -0.59 -6.53 7.29
C ALA A 103 -1.86 -7.33 6.99
N VAL A 104 -1.75 -8.65 6.86
CA VAL A 104 -2.91 -9.53 6.63
C VAL A 104 -3.88 -9.48 7.82
N ARG A 105 -3.39 -9.58 9.04
CA ARG A 105 -4.22 -9.47 10.25
C ARG A 105 -4.90 -8.12 10.36
N ALA A 106 -4.20 -7.04 10.05
CA ALA A 106 -4.78 -5.70 10.06
C ALA A 106 -5.89 -5.54 9.00
N LEU A 107 -5.71 -6.09 7.81
CA LEU A 107 -6.76 -6.12 6.79
C LEU A 107 -7.99 -6.92 7.24
N GLN A 108 -7.79 -8.06 7.92
CA GLN A 108 -8.88 -8.86 8.47
C GLN A 108 -9.65 -8.13 9.59
N SER A 109 -9.00 -7.26 10.32
CA SER A 109 -9.65 -6.46 11.38
C SER A 109 -10.48 -5.30 10.85
N THR A 110 -10.34 -4.95 9.58
CA THR A 110 -11.15 -3.92 8.94
C THR A 110 -12.51 -4.47 8.50
N ASN A 111 -13.41 -3.59 8.08
CA ASN A 111 -14.75 -3.98 7.62
C ASN A 111 -14.76 -4.56 6.19
N LEU A 112 -13.59 -4.90 5.63
CA LEU A 112 -13.47 -5.57 4.35
C LEU A 112 -13.71 -7.08 4.51
N GLU A 113 -14.47 -7.65 3.59
CA GLU A 113 -14.64 -9.10 3.50
C GLU A 113 -13.45 -9.70 2.75
N ILE A 114 -12.74 -10.61 3.41
CA ILE A 114 -11.60 -11.32 2.81
C ILE A 114 -12.09 -12.59 2.15
N THR A 115 -11.94 -12.69 0.83
CA THR A 115 -12.38 -13.85 0.04
C THR A 115 -11.33 -14.96 -0.02
N GLY A 116 -10.07 -14.62 0.09
CA GLY A 116 -8.97 -15.57 0.04
C GLY A 116 -7.61 -14.91 0.25
N ILE A 117 -6.62 -15.73 0.53
CA ILE A 117 -5.23 -15.30 0.71
C ILE A 117 -4.35 -16.15 -0.19
N LYS A 118 -3.55 -15.52 -1.05
CA LYS A 118 -2.59 -16.18 -1.93
C LYS A 118 -1.18 -15.68 -1.65
N ASP A 119 -0.23 -16.58 -1.64
CA ASP A 119 1.19 -16.23 -1.63
C ASP A 119 1.72 -16.30 -3.06
N ILE A 120 2.18 -15.17 -3.58
CA ILE A 120 2.70 -15.03 -4.95
C ILE A 120 4.20 -14.70 -4.96
N THR A 121 4.92 -15.02 -3.89
CA THR A 121 6.37 -14.79 -3.80
C THR A 121 7.08 -15.50 -4.94
N LYS A 122 7.84 -14.73 -5.73
CA LYS A 122 8.58 -15.27 -6.86
C LYS A 122 9.83 -15.97 -6.39
N VAL A 123 10.06 -17.19 -6.86
CA VAL A 123 11.25 -17.99 -6.62
C VAL A 123 11.90 -18.31 -7.96
N PRO A 124 13.21 -18.02 -8.14
CA PRO A 124 13.89 -18.37 -9.40
C PRO A 124 14.03 -19.88 -9.55
N HIS A 125 13.86 -20.35 -10.79
CA HIS A 125 14.16 -21.74 -11.17
C HIS A 125 15.63 -21.83 -11.62
N ASN A 126 16.60 -21.80 -10.69
CA ASN A 126 18.03 -21.69 -10.99
C ASN A 126 18.41 -20.45 -11.82
N GLY A 127 17.88 -19.28 -11.48
CA GLY A 127 18.12 -18.04 -12.17
C GLY A 127 19.55 -17.51 -12.10
N CYS A 128 19.72 -16.21 -12.09
CA CYS A 128 21.02 -15.55 -12.04
C CYS A 128 21.78 -15.85 -10.75
N ARG A 129 23.11 -15.84 -10.85
CA ARG A 129 23.97 -15.96 -9.66
C ARG A 129 23.68 -14.81 -8.69
N PRO A 130 23.36 -15.08 -7.41
CA PRO A 130 23.14 -14.05 -6.41
C PRO A 130 24.41 -13.24 -6.13
N PRO A 131 24.31 -12.01 -5.63
CA PRO A 131 25.47 -11.24 -5.21
C PRO A 131 26.18 -11.90 -4.04
N LYS A 132 27.47 -11.62 -3.88
CA LYS A 132 28.20 -12.13 -2.73
C LYS A 132 27.71 -11.51 -1.42
N ARG A 133 28.00 -12.19 -0.31
CA ARG A 133 27.65 -11.71 1.03
C ARG A 133 28.23 -10.31 1.28
N ARG A 134 27.46 -9.41 1.86
CA ARG A 134 27.91 -8.09 2.27
C ARG A 134 29.00 -8.21 3.35
N ARG A 135 30.03 -7.39 3.23
CA ARG A 135 30.99 -7.20 4.31
C ARG A 135 30.36 -6.31 5.37
N MET A 136 30.43 -6.75 6.59
CA MET A 136 30.01 -5.99 7.76
C MET A 136 31.18 -5.70 8.67
#